data_12dbb34a445bb94fb4f2a6e52db34829
#
_entry.id   12dbb34a445bb94fb4f2a6e52db34829
#
_cell.length_a   1.000
_cell.length_b   1.000
_cell.length_c   1.000
_cell.angle_alpha   90.00
_cell.angle_beta   90.00
_cell.angle_gamma   90.00
#
_symmetry.space_group_name_H-M   'P 1'
#
loop_
_entity.id
_entity.type
_entity.pdbx_description
1 polymer ?
#
loop_
_entity_poly.entity_id
_entity_poly.type
_entity_poly.pdbx_seq_one_letter_code
_entity_poly.pdbx_strand_id
1 'polypeptide(L)'
;MSVATEPAAVPQRSGQELVRATDLVKHFPITSGVILQRQVAAVHAVDGISFSIRKGETLGLVGESGSGKSTTARLLLRLLDLTSGQIELEGEDITTASGARLRNVRQKMQMIFQDPYASLDPRMTVRDIVGEPLVIWNRWKNGGATRVAELLERVGLNPDHANRFPHEFSGGQRQRIGIARALALQPKLIICDEPVSALDVSVRAQILNLLANVQREFDLTYLFISHDLSVVRQVADRLAVMYLGKIVEIGIRDELYGRPVHPYTQALIAAVPIPEPVKERQRKHIVLGGDIPSPVNPPSGCRFRTRCFKAQEICAKEEPALVDRGHGHPSACHFAEPLALIP
;
A
#
# COMPACT_ATOMS: atom_id res chain seq x y z
N MET A 1 -12.60 36.27 -0.89
CA MET A 1 -12.59 35.58 -2.20
C MET A 1 -11.52 34.52 -2.13
N SER A 2 -11.93 33.29 -1.81
CA SER A 2 -11.04 32.14 -1.75
C SER A 2 -11.07 31.47 -3.12
N VAL A 3 -9.94 31.50 -3.82
CA VAL A 3 -9.77 30.80 -5.10
C VAL A 3 -9.62 29.31 -4.77
N ALA A 4 -10.68 28.54 -5.00
CA ALA A 4 -10.59 27.08 -5.01
C ALA A 4 -9.76 26.68 -6.23
N THR A 5 -8.53 26.24 -6.00
CA THR A 5 -7.70 25.59 -7.02
C THR A 5 -8.33 24.26 -7.37
N GLU A 6 -8.85 24.13 -8.58
CA GLU A 6 -9.27 22.84 -9.15
C GLU A 6 -8.11 21.84 -9.08
N PRO A 7 -8.37 20.59 -8.64
CA PRO A 7 -7.34 19.57 -8.69
C PRO A 7 -6.96 19.30 -10.15
N ALA A 8 -5.68 19.43 -10.46
CA ALA A 8 -5.14 19.16 -11.79
C ALA A 8 -5.54 17.74 -12.23
N ALA A 9 -6.09 17.63 -13.44
CA ALA A 9 -6.45 16.35 -14.05
C ALA A 9 -5.22 15.43 -14.06
N VAL A 10 -5.35 14.24 -13.43
CA VAL A 10 -4.29 13.24 -13.39
C VAL A 10 -4.14 12.68 -14.81
N PRO A 11 -2.99 12.84 -15.48
CA PRO A 11 -2.79 12.29 -16.81
C PRO A 11 -2.89 10.77 -16.75
N GLN A 12 -3.74 10.16 -17.59
CA GLN A 12 -3.75 8.71 -17.79
C GLN A 12 -2.38 8.28 -18.33
N ARG A 13 -1.48 7.86 -17.46
CA ARG A 13 -0.17 7.37 -17.85
C ARG A 13 -0.33 5.98 -18.45
N SER A 14 -0.40 5.89 -19.78
CA SER A 14 -0.23 4.65 -20.53
C SER A 14 1.25 4.26 -20.48
N GLY A 15 1.70 3.69 -19.36
CA GLY A 15 3.11 3.46 -19.10
C GLY A 15 3.45 1.98 -19.05
N GLN A 16 4.75 1.70 -19.28
CA GLN A 16 5.38 0.40 -19.07
C GLN A 16 5.14 -0.08 -17.63
N GLU A 17 4.81 -1.35 -17.46
CA GLU A 17 4.71 -1.96 -16.14
C GLU A 17 6.09 -1.99 -15.47
N LEU A 18 6.15 -1.48 -14.24
CA LEU A 18 7.34 -1.55 -13.41
C LEU A 18 7.35 -2.84 -12.59
N VAL A 19 6.20 -3.18 -11.99
CA VAL A 19 6.02 -4.38 -11.19
C VAL A 19 4.82 -5.15 -11.72
N ARG A 20 4.96 -6.47 -11.87
CA ARG A 20 3.87 -7.40 -12.10
C ARG A 20 3.89 -8.46 -11.02
N ALA A 21 2.76 -8.65 -10.38
CA ALA A 21 2.50 -9.70 -9.41
C ALA A 21 1.45 -10.64 -9.99
N THR A 22 1.76 -11.95 -10.05
CA THR A 22 0.88 -12.95 -10.64
C THR A 22 0.62 -14.06 -9.63
N ASP A 23 -0.63 -14.28 -9.30
CA ASP A 23 -1.12 -15.34 -8.42
C ASP A 23 -0.33 -15.46 -7.11
N LEU A 24 -0.02 -14.31 -6.47
CA LEU A 24 0.75 -14.31 -5.24
C LEU A 24 0.00 -15.01 -4.12
N VAL A 25 0.66 -16.02 -3.53
CA VAL A 25 0.17 -16.73 -2.35
C VAL A 25 1.18 -16.63 -1.23
N LYS A 26 0.70 -16.33 -0.03
CA LYS A 26 1.43 -16.47 1.22
C LYS A 26 0.55 -17.07 2.30
N HIS A 27 0.83 -18.30 2.64
CA HIS A 27 0.23 -19.00 3.76
C HIS A 27 1.28 -19.16 4.86
N PHE A 28 0.95 -18.75 6.08
CA PHE A 28 1.81 -18.97 7.25
C PHE A 28 1.35 -20.24 7.96
N PRO A 29 2.18 -21.29 8.03
CA PRO A 29 1.81 -22.54 8.69
C PRO A 29 1.67 -22.31 10.20
N ILE A 30 0.60 -22.87 10.78
CA ILE A 30 0.43 -23.01 12.23
C ILE A 30 0.85 -24.42 12.59
N THR A 31 1.91 -24.56 13.39
CA THR A 31 2.43 -25.85 13.81
C THR A 31 2.06 -26.15 15.27
N SER A 32 1.82 -27.40 15.59
CA SER A 32 1.61 -27.90 16.94
C SER A 32 2.60 -29.01 17.26
N GLY A 33 3.00 -29.11 18.51
CA GLY A 33 3.99 -30.08 19.01
C GLY A 33 5.32 -29.45 19.40
N VAL A 34 5.94 -29.95 20.49
CA VAL A 34 7.21 -29.44 21.03
C VAL A 34 8.42 -30.12 20.35
N ILE A 35 8.32 -31.44 20.07
CA ILE A 35 9.45 -32.25 19.53
C ILE A 35 9.20 -32.54 18.04
N LEU A 36 7.97 -32.92 17.66
CA LEU A 36 7.56 -33.14 16.27
C LEU A 36 6.53 -32.06 15.90
N GLN A 37 7.02 -31.03 15.21
CA GLN A 37 6.15 -29.97 14.70
C GLN A 37 5.31 -30.49 13.53
N ARG A 38 4.02 -30.61 13.72
CA ARG A 38 3.06 -30.95 12.65
C ARG A 38 2.25 -29.73 12.31
N GLN A 39 2.13 -29.42 11.02
CA GLN A 39 1.23 -28.37 10.55
C GLN A 39 -0.22 -28.79 10.81
N VAL A 40 -0.95 -27.98 11.58
CA VAL A 40 -2.36 -28.19 11.93
C VAL A 40 -3.30 -27.27 11.19
N ALA A 41 -2.82 -26.08 10.76
CA ALA A 41 -3.58 -25.10 10.01
C ALA A 41 -2.63 -24.15 9.26
N ALA A 42 -3.17 -23.17 8.55
CA ALA A 42 -2.41 -22.09 7.95
C ALA A 42 -3.20 -20.77 7.98
N VAL A 43 -2.50 -19.65 8.16
CA VAL A 43 -3.09 -18.32 7.97
C VAL A 43 -2.97 -17.96 6.49
N HIS A 44 -4.08 -17.80 5.79
CA HIS A 44 -4.16 -17.39 4.38
C HIS A 44 -4.02 -15.87 4.27
N ALA A 45 -2.80 -15.35 4.47
CA ALA A 45 -2.57 -13.91 4.52
C ALA A 45 -2.67 -13.24 3.15
N VAL A 46 -2.20 -13.90 2.09
CA VAL A 46 -2.35 -13.54 0.68
C VAL A 46 -2.66 -14.82 -0.08
N ASP A 47 -3.65 -14.80 -0.95
CA ASP A 47 -4.19 -16.04 -1.52
C ASP A 47 -4.62 -15.89 -2.99
N GLY A 48 -3.63 -15.87 -3.88
CA GLY A 48 -3.83 -15.80 -5.32
C GLY A 48 -4.23 -14.41 -5.81
N ILE A 49 -3.46 -13.36 -5.44
CA ILE A 49 -3.70 -12.01 -5.94
C ILE A 49 -2.80 -11.71 -7.14
N SER A 50 -3.38 -11.05 -8.14
CA SER A 50 -2.66 -10.59 -9.33
C SER A 50 -2.93 -9.11 -9.58
N PHE A 51 -1.86 -8.33 -9.80
CA PHE A 51 -1.94 -6.92 -10.13
C PHE A 51 -0.64 -6.42 -10.76
N SER A 52 -0.69 -5.25 -11.39
CA SER A 52 0.49 -4.57 -11.89
C SER A 52 0.57 -3.13 -11.42
N ILE A 53 1.78 -2.59 -11.34
CA ILE A 53 2.06 -1.18 -11.04
C ILE A 53 2.85 -0.61 -12.21
N ARG A 54 2.35 0.47 -12.81
CA ARG A 54 2.99 1.15 -13.93
C ARG A 54 4.07 2.10 -13.44
N LYS A 55 5.06 2.37 -14.26
CA LYS A 55 6.12 3.33 -13.95
C LYS A 55 5.53 4.74 -13.72
N GLY A 56 5.94 5.39 -12.64
CA GLY A 56 5.46 6.71 -12.24
C GLY A 56 4.05 6.73 -11.64
N GLU A 57 3.37 5.57 -11.52
CA GLU A 57 2.02 5.43 -10.95
C GLU A 57 2.07 5.35 -9.43
N THR A 58 1.00 5.78 -8.78
CA THR A 58 0.67 5.43 -7.40
C THR A 58 -0.49 4.44 -7.40
N LEU A 59 -0.21 3.16 -7.10
CA LEU A 59 -1.25 2.17 -6.82
C LEU A 59 -1.60 2.20 -5.34
N GLY A 60 -2.83 2.54 -4.99
CA GLY A 60 -3.37 2.41 -3.64
C GLY A 60 -3.77 0.96 -3.35
N LEU A 61 -3.33 0.38 -2.23
CA LEU A 61 -3.80 -0.90 -1.73
C LEU A 61 -4.54 -0.69 -0.42
N VAL A 62 -5.86 -0.86 -0.44
CA VAL A 62 -6.75 -0.53 0.67
C VAL A 62 -7.52 -1.74 1.18
N GLY A 63 -8.03 -1.67 2.40
CA GLY A 63 -8.83 -2.71 3.04
C GLY A 63 -8.69 -2.67 4.56
N GLU A 64 -9.54 -3.41 5.26
CA GLU A 64 -9.51 -3.50 6.74
C GLU A 64 -8.18 -4.05 7.26
N SER A 65 -7.90 -3.84 8.56
CA SER A 65 -6.74 -4.44 9.22
C SER A 65 -6.78 -5.97 9.09
N GLY A 66 -5.62 -6.60 8.86
CA GLY A 66 -5.54 -8.05 8.64
C GLY A 66 -5.94 -8.53 7.25
N SER A 67 -6.30 -7.65 6.30
CA SER A 67 -6.66 -8.07 4.93
C SER A 67 -5.50 -8.61 4.09
N GLY A 68 -4.23 -8.46 4.53
CA GLY A 68 -3.03 -8.97 3.85
C GLY A 68 -2.14 -7.90 3.20
N LYS A 69 -2.46 -6.62 3.31
CA LYS A 69 -1.74 -5.49 2.66
C LYS A 69 -0.25 -5.44 2.97
N SER A 70 0.12 -5.38 4.25
CA SER A 70 1.53 -5.34 4.68
C SER A 70 2.28 -6.63 4.35
N THR A 71 1.58 -7.78 4.31
CA THR A 71 2.15 -9.04 3.82
C THR A 71 2.48 -8.92 2.33
N THR A 72 1.57 -8.38 1.51
CA THR A 72 1.80 -8.12 0.08
C THR A 72 3.01 -7.21 -0.13
N ALA A 73 3.14 -6.13 0.65
CA ALA A 73 4.31 -5.25 0.62
C ALA A 73 5.63 -6.01 0.85
N ARG A 74 5.66 -6.84 1.88
CA ARG A 74 6.85 -7.63 2.26
C ARG A 74 7.19 -8.71 1.23
N LEU A 75 6.18 -9.28 0.56
CA LEU A 75 6.40 -10.22 -0.54
C LEU A 75 7.05 -9.54 -1.74
N LEU A 76 6.56 -8.37 -2.16
CA LEU A 76 7.14 -7.61 -3.27
C LEU A 76 8.61 -7.26 -3.02
N LEU A 77 8.96 -6.85 -1.80
CA LEU A 77 10.34 -6.56 -1.38
C LEU A 77 11.19 -7.82 -1.16
N ARG A 78 10.60 -9.01 -1.33
CA ARG A 78 11.27 -10.28 -1.02
C ARG A 78 11.83 -10.32 0.42
N LEU A 79 11.14 -9.64 1.36
CA LEU A 79 11.38 -9.76 2.79
C LEU A 79 10.74 -11.02 3.37
N LEU A 80 9.71 -11.54 2.67
CA LEU A 80 9.07 -12.82 2.91
C LEU A 80 9.11 -13.64 1.62
N ASP A 81 9.36 -14.95 1.75
CA ASP A 81 9.24 -15.86 0.63
C ASP A 81 7.78 -16.15 0.32
N LEU A 82 7.46 -16.26 -0.96
CA LEU A 82 6.15 -16.67 -1.43
C LEU A 82 5.90 -18.14 -1.11
N THR A 83 4.64 -18.51 -0.91
CA THR A 83 4.21 -19.91 -0.95
C THR A 83 4.10 -20.38 -2.41
N SER A 84 3.54 -19.53 -3.29
CA SER A 84 3.51 -19.70 -4.74
C SER A 84 3.23 -18.36 -5.42
N GLY A 85 3.27 -18.34 -6.76
CA GLY A 85 3.08 -17.15 -7.58
C GLY A 85 4.40 -16.58 -8.10
N GLN A 86 4.33 -15.45 -8.79
CA GLN A 86 5.46 -14.83 -9.46
C GLN A 86 5.48 -13.31 -9.24
N ILE A 87 6.69 -12.75 -9.11
CA ILE A 87 6.93 -11.30 -9.05
C ILE A 87 7.93 -10.94 -10.13
N GLU A 88 7.56 -9.99 -10.98
CA GLU A 88 8.46 -9.38 -11.97
C GLU A 88 8.72 -7.92 -11.63
N LEU A 89 9.96 -7.49 -11.77
CA LEU A 89 10.40 -6.10 -11.70
C LEU A 89 11.07 -5.71 -13.01
N GLU A 90 10.52 -4.72 -13.72
CA GLU A 90 11.01 -4.29 -15.04
C GLU A 90 11.06 -5.44 -16.09
N GLY A 91 10.12 -6.39 -15.99
CA GLY A 91 10.06 -7.57 -16.85
C GLY A 91 11.03 -8.70 -16.44
N GLU A 92 11.82 -8.51 -15.38
CA GLU A 92 12.70 -9.54 -14.83
C GLU A 92 11.99 -10.28 -13.69
N ASP A 93 11.92 -11.62 -13.77
CA ASP A 93 11.41 -12.45 -12.68
C ASP A 93 12.36 -12.40 -11.47
N ILE A 94 11.86 -11.90 -10.34
CA ILE A 94 12.60 -11.78 -9.09
C ILE A 94 12.11 -12.76 -8.02
N THR A 95 11.21 -13.67 -8.37
CA THR A 95 10.52 -14.58 -7.44
C THR A 95 11.49 -15.42 -6.60
N THR A 96 12.54 -15.93 -7.23
CA THR A 96 13.54 -16.79 -6.59
C THR A 96 14.89 -16.08 -6.43
N ALA A 97 14.94 -14.75 -6.63
CA ALA A 97 16.19 -14.00 -6.51
C ALA A 97 16.79 -14.17 -5.11
N SER A 98 18.11 -14.39 -5.05
CA SER A 98 18.88 -14.60 -3.82
C SER A 98 20.26 -13.93 -3.91
N GLY A 99 20.97 -13.85 -2.81
CA GLY A 99 22.33 -13.34 -2.77
C GLY A 99 22.50 -11.95 -3.38
N ALA A 100 23.47 -11.78 -4.26
CA ALA A 100 23.79 -10.49 -4.91
C ALA A 100 22.63 -9.99 -5.80
N ARG A 101 21.91 -10.90 -6.49
CA ARG A 101 20.76 -10.54 -7.32
C ARG A 101 19.64 -9.92 -6.48
N LEU A 102 19.29 -10.55 -5.36
CA LEU A 102 18.28 -10.01 -4.44
C LEU A 102 18.71 -8.66 -3.85
N ARG A 103 20.00 -8.52 -3.53
CA ARG A 103 20.55 -7.25 -3.07
C ARG A 103 20.34 -6.14 -4.11
N ASN A 104 20.61 -6.40 -5.39
CA ASN A 104 20.40 -5.44 -6.48
C ASN A 104 18.91 -5.09 -6.66
N VAL A 105 18.01 -6.08 -6.54
CA VAL A 105 16.55 -5.87 -6.57
C VAL A 105 16.13 -4.92 -5.45
N ARG A 106 16.58 -5.17 -4.21
CA ARG A 106 16.26 -4.34 -3.03
C ARG A 106 16.80 -2.91 -3.12
N GLN A 107 17.85 -2.67 -3.91
CA GLN A 107 18.31 -1.31 -4.20
C GLN A 107 17.27 -0.52 -5.01
N LYS A 108 16.58 -1.19 -5.95
CA LYS A 108 15.56 -0.57 -6.80
C LYS A 108 14.21 -0.38 -6.11
N MET A 109 13.98 -1.08 -4.99
CA MET A 109 12.72 -1.06 -4.24
C MET A 109 12.99 -0.76 -2.78
N GLN A 110 12.37 0.27 -2.24
CA GLN A 110 12.52 0.68 -0.85
C GLN A 110 11.17 0.75 -0.13
N MET A 111 11.20 0.85 1.19
CA MET A 111 10.00 0.89 2.01
C MET A 111 10.02 2.06 2.99
N ILE A 112 8.88 2.72 3.12
CA ILE A 112 8.58 3.65 4.21
C ILE A 112 7.62 2.90 5.14
N PHE A 113 8.04 2.73 6.39
CA PHE A 113 7.34 1.93 7.40
C PHE A 113 6.24 2.71 8.10
N GLN A 114 5.27 2.00 8.65
CA GLN A 114 4.11 2.51 9.36
C GLN A 114 4.46 3.32 10.61
N ASP A 115 5.40 2.83 11.42
CA ASP A 115 5.81 3.46 12.66
C ASP A 115 7.16 4.17 12.49
N PRO A 116 7.19 5.51 12.47
CA PRO A 116 8.42 6.26 12.37
C PRO A 116 9.31 6.13 13.62
N TYR A 117 8.74 5.73 14.78
CA TYR A 117 9.50 5.50 16.01
C TYR A 117 10.25 4.17 15.96
N ALA A 118 9.56 3.09 15.59
CA ALA A 118 10.16 1.76 15.52
C ALA A 118 11.08 1.57 14.31
N SER A 119 10.96 2.42 13.27
CA SER A 119 11.72 2.29 12.03
C SER A 119 13.11 2.92 12.07
N LEU A 120 13.42 3.76 13.06
CA LEU A 120 14.71 4.46 13.22
C LEU A 120 15.42 3.94 14.47
N ASP A 121 16.69 3.51 14.36
CA ASP A 121 17.48 3.12 15.54
C ASP A 121 17.76 4.39 16.39
N PRO A 122 17.24 4.47 17.64
CA PRO A 122 17.39 5.65 18.49
C PRO A 122 18.85 5.95 18.89
N ARG A 123 19.78 5.00 18.67
CA ARG A 123 21.20 5.14 18.99
C ARG A 123 22.03 5.70 17.82
N MET A 124 21.45 5.78 16.64
CA MET A 124 22.09 6.32 15.45
C MET A 124 21.75 7.80 15.25
N THR A 125 22.68 8.57 14.72
CA THR A 125 22.39 9.94 14.29
C THR A 125 21.54 9.93 13.01
N VAL A 126 20.86 11.05 12.73
CA VAL A 126 20.07 11.19 11.48
C VAL A 126 20.95 10.98 10.26
N ARG A 127 22.20 11.49 10.29
CA ARG A 127 23.19 11.28 9.23
C ARG A 127 23.45 9.78 9.00
N ASP A 128 23.63 9.03 10.09
CA ASP A 128 23.94 7.62 10.00
C ASP A 128 22.73 6.83 9.51
N ILE A 129 21.51 7.16 9.96
CA ILE A 129 20.25 6.54 9.52
C ILE A 129 20.00 6.76 8.03
N VAL A 130 20.09 8.01 7.55
CA VAL A 130 19.86 8.33 6.12
C VAL A 130 21.01 7.81 5.26
N GLY A 131 22.23 7.79 5.81
CA GLY A 131 23.43 7.31 5.14
C GLY A 131 23.62 5.79 5.15
N GLU A 132 22.95 5.06 6.04
CA GLU A 132 23.09 3.60 6.19
C GLU A 132 22.96 2.84 4.86
N PRO A 133 21.95 3.10 4.00
CA PRO A 133 21.87 2.47 2.69
C PRO A 133 23.12 2.74 1.83
N LEU A 134 23.66 3.94 1.87
CA LEU A 134 24.87 4.29 1.10
C LEU A 134 26.11 3.55 1.60
N VAL A 135 26.20 3.31 2.91
CA VAL A 135 27.28 2.50 3.51
C VAL A 135 27.15 1.03 3.08
N ILE A 136 25.95 0.45 3.22
CA ILE A 136 25.67 -0.96 2.86
C ILE A 136 26.00 -1.23 1.38
N TRP A 137 25.72 -0.28 0.48
CA TRP A 137 25.99 -0.42 -0.96
C TRP A 137 27.35 0.16 -1.40
N ASN A 138 28.28 0.47 -0.45
CA ASN A 138 29.62 1.00 -0.69
C ASN A 138 29.66 2.33 -1.48
N ARG A 139 28.59 3.15 -1.34
CA ARG A 139 28.46 4.46 -1.99
C ARG A 139 28.83 5.64 -1.09
N TRP A 140 29.06 5.40 0.19
CA TRP A 140 29.35 6.44 1.18
C TRP A 140 30.59 7.28 0.82
N LYS A 141 31.68 6.62 0.41
CA LYS A 141 32.95 7.30 0.06
C LYS A 141 32.83 8.21 -1.16
N ASN A 142 31.78 8.04 -1.97
CA ASN A 142 31.55 8.78 -3.20
C ASN A 142 30.54 9.94 -2.97
N GLY A 143 30.78 10.77 -1.94
CA GLY A 143 29.92 11.92 -1.64
C GLY A 143 28.71 11.60 -0.77
N GLY A 144 28.73 10.53 0.05
CA GLY A 144 27.62 10.13 0.90
C GLY A 144 27.16 11.21 1.89
N ALA A 145 28.10 11.95 2.50
CA ALA A 145 27.76 13.04 3.41
C ALA A 145 27.01 14.19 2.69
N THR A 146 27.46 14.59 1.51
CA THR A 146 26.79 15.59 0.67
C THR A 146 25.39 15.10 0.27
N ARG A 147 25.29 13.84 -0.15
CA ARG A 147 24.02 13.23 -0.51
C ARG A 147 23.02 13.20 0.64
N VAL A 148 23.46 12.91 1.87
CA VAL A 148 22.62 12.98 3.06
C VAL A 148 22.11 14.40 3.31
N ALA A 149 22.97 15.41 3.22
CA ALA A 149 22.59 16.81 3.39
C ALA A 149 21.53 17.23 2.35
N GLU A 150 21.74 16.91 1.07
CA GLU A 150 20.77 17.15 0.00
C GLU A 150 19.42 16.49 0.28
N LEU A 151 19.43 15.22 0.72
CA LEU A 151 18.19 14.49 1.02
C LEU A 151 17.43 15.09 2.19
N LEU A 152 18.14 15.54 3.25
CA LEU A 152 17.50 16.22 4.38
C LEU A 152 16.84 17.53 3.92
N GLU A 153 17.50 18.31 3.10
CA GLU A 153 16.94 19.55 2.53
C GLU A 153 15.70 19.25 1.68
N ARG A 154 15.75 18.21 0.81
CA ARG A 154 14.62 17.78 -0.04
C ARG A 154 13.38 17.39 0.76
N VAL A 155 13.55 16.77 1.92
CA VAL A 155 12.43 16.44 2.80
C VAL A 155 12.04 17.59 3.74
N GLY A 156 12.66 18.79 3.60
CA GLY A 156 12.37 19.98 4.40
C GLY A 156 12.89 19.90 5.83
N LEU A 157 14.04 19.25 6.02
CA LEU A 157 14.80 19.24 7.27
C LEU A 157 16.08 20.06 7.11
N ASN A 158 16.52 20.74 8.18
CA ASN A 158 17.80 21.46 8.17
C ASN A 158 18.96 20.46 8.17
N PRO A 159 19.89 20.50 7.19
CA PRO A 159 21.05 19.62 7.14
C PRO A 159 21.96 19.72 8.39
N ASP A 160 22.00 20.86 9.08
CA ASP A 160 22.78 21.07 10.32
C ASP A 160 22.30 20.15 11.46
N HIS A 161 21.06 19.64 11.36
CA HIS A 161 20.51 18.69 12.32
C HIS A 161 20.95 17.24 12.06
N ALA A 162 21.78 16.97 11.07
CA ALA A 162 22.23 15.63 10.70
C ALA A 162 22.89 14.84 11.85
N ASN A 163 23.53 15.54 12.80
CA ASN A 163 24.19 14.93 13.96
C ASN A 163 23.27 14.71 15.17
N ARG A 164 21.98 15.09 15.08
CA ARG A 164 21.00 14.87 16.14
C ARG A 164 20.46 13.42 16.09
N PHE A 165 19.87 13.00 17.20
CA PHE A 165 19.25 11.69 17.35
C PHE A 165 17.74 11.73 17.07
N PRO A 166 17.11 10.63 16.68
CA PRO A 166 15.67 10.58 16.37
C PRO A 166 14.76 11.12 17.47
N HIS A 167 15.10 10.92 18.74
CA HIS A 167 14.29 11.36 19.88
C HIS A 167 14.19 12.90 20.01
N GLU A 168 15.08 13.65 19.34
CA GLU A 168 15.08 15.11 19.31
C GLU A 168 14.12 15.70 18.25
N PHE A 169 13.43 14.85 17.49
CA PHE A 169 12.54 15.23 16.39
C PHE A 169 11.09 14.87 16.67
N SER A 170 10.16 15.67 16.13
CA SER A 170 8.73 15.36 16.15
C SER A 170 8.39 14.13 15.30
N GLY A 171 7.21 13.54 15.47
CA GLY A 171 6.76 12.40 14.67
C GLY A 171 6.79 12.66 13.16
N GLY A 172 6.33 13.83 12.72
CA GLY A 172 6.39 14.24 11.32
C GLY A 172 7.82 14.44 10.79
N GLN A 173 8.72 14.97 11.61
CA GLN A 173 10.14 15.08 11.26
C GLN A 173 10.80 13.71 11.17
N ARG A 174 10.49 12.75 12.06
CA ARG A 174 10.98 11.36 11.97
C ARG A 174 10.49 10.69 10.70
N GLN A 175 9.23 10.93 10.32
CA GLN A 175 8.71 10.42 9.05
C GLN A 175 9.48 10.96 7.85
N ARG A 176 9.84 12.26 7.86
CA ARG A 176 10.71 12.87 6.85
C ARG A 176 12.11 12.24 6.79
N ILE A 177 12.70 11.89 7.93
CA ILE A 177 13.96 11.13 8.01
C ILE A 177 13.80 9.74 7.36
N GLY A 178 12.71 9.03 7.64
CA GLY A 178 12.39 7.73 7.00
C GLY A 178 12.24 7.85 5.49
N ILE A 179 11.60 8.91 4.99
CA ILE A 179 11.50 9.22 3.56
C ILE A 179 12.88 9.49 2.97
N ALA A 180 13.71 10.34 3.61
CA ALA A 180 15.07 10.63 3.15
C ALA A 180 15.93 9.36 3.05
N ARG A 181 15.84 8.45 4.03
CA ARG A 181 16.50 7.14 4.01
C ARG A 181 16.06 6.31 2.82
N ALA A 182 14.76 6.23 2.55
CA ALA A 182 14.23 5.46 1.41
C ALA A 182 14.72 6.01 0.06
N LEU A 183 14.96 7.32 -0.04
CA LEU A 183 15.46 7.99 -1.26
C LEU A 183 16.97 7.84 -1.49
N ALA A 184 17.73 7.39 -0.49
CA ALA A 184 19.20 7.40 -0.53
C ALA A 184 19.77 6.63 -1.73
N LEU A 185 19.18 5.51 -2.09
CA LEU A 185 19.61 4.64 -3.19
C LEU A 185 18.96 4.97 -4.55
N GLN A 186 18.15 6.01 -4.64
CA GLN A 186 17.40 6.38 -5.84
C GLN A 186 16.56 5.21 -6.37
N PRO A 187 15.62 4.70 -5.57
CA PRO A 187 14.79 3.56 -5.95
C PRO A 187 13.87 3.92 -7.12
N LYS A 188 13.33 2.88 -7.79
CA LYS A 188 12.29 3.02 -8.80
C LYS A 188 10.89 2.84 -8.21
N LEU A 189 10.79 2.03 -7.15
CA LEU A 189 9.57 1.78 -6.38
C LEU A 189 9.78 2.10 -4.92
N ILE A 190 8.86 2.83 -4.32
CA ILE A 190 8.74 2.95 -2.87
C ILE A 190 7.40 2.38 -2.42
N ILE A 191 7.45 1.45 -1.49
CA ILE A 191 6.26 0.92 -0.83
C ILE A 191 6.04 1.74 0.45
N CYS A 192 4.92 2.45 0.51
CA CYS A 192 4.50 3.25 1.65
C CYS A 192 3.49 2.43 2.46
N ASP A 193 3.93 1.77 3.54
CA ASP A 193 3.06 0.98 4.41
C ASP A 193 2.53 1.88 5.53
N GLU A 194 1.29 2.36 5.37
CA GLU A 194 0.60 3.28 6.29
C GLU A 194 1.43 4.52 6.71
N PRO A 195 2.05 5.26 5.77
CA PRO A 195 3.10 6.23 6.07
C PRO A 195 2.65 7.45 6.87
N VAL A 196 1.34 7.62 7.10
CA VAL A 196 0.75 8.79 7.78
C VAL A 196 -0.26 8.41 8.88
N SER A 197 -0.43 7.12 9.18
CA SER A 197 -1.47 6.65 10.14
C SER A 197 -1.25 7.16 11.56
N ALA A 198 0.00 7.32 12.00
CA ALA A 198 0.38 7.77 13.34
C ALA A 198 0.57 9.30 13.45
N LEU A 199 0.17 10.08 12.44
CA LEU A 199 0.40 11.52 12.37
C LEU A 199 -0.88 12.33 12.50
N ASP A 200 -0.78 13.51 13.11
CA ASP A 200 -1.85 14.50 13.18
C ASP A 200 -2.30 14.96 11.78
N VAL A 201 -3.54 15.39 11.65
CA VAL A 201 -4.17 15.75 10.35
C VAL A 201 -3.34 16.77 9.57
N SER A 202 -2.83 17.83 10.23
CA SER A 202 -2.03 18.88 9.57
C SER A 202 -0.66 18.37 9.09
N VAL A 203 0.00 17.55 9.91
CA VAL A 203 1.30 16.93 9.57
C VAL A 203 1.10 15.88 8.47
N ARG A 204 0.00 15.12 8.50
CA ARG A 204 -0.38 14.16 7.47
C ARG A 204 -0.44 14.81 6.08
N ALA A 205 -1.14 15.95 5.96
CA ALA A 205 -1.22 16.69 4.69
C ALA A 205 0.17 17.14 4.20
N GLN A 206 1.05 17.58 5.10
CA GLN A 206 2.42 17.97 4.72
C GLN A 206 3.23 16.77 4.19
N ILE A 207 3.11 15.60 4.81
CA ILE A 207 3.82 14.38 4.36
C ILE A 207 3.26 13.89 3.01
N LEU A 208 1.95 13.94 2.77
CA LEU A 208 1.36 13.58 1.48
C LEU A 208 1.84 14.51 0.36
N ASN A 209 1.87 15.82 0.61
CA ASN A 209 2.41 16.79 -0.33
C ASN A 209 3.91 16.56 -0.59
N LEU A 210 4.69 16.25 0.44
CA LEU A 210 6.10 15.89 0.29
C LEU A 210 6.27 14.67 -0.61
N LEU A 211 5.51 13.58 -0.38
CA LEU A 211 5.56 12.36 -1.20
C LEU A 211 5.19 12.65 -2.65
N ALA A 212 4.16 13.47 -2.91
CA ALA A 212 3.77 13.86 -4.26
C ALA A 212 4.85 14.70 -4.97
N ASN A 213 5.55 15.59 -4.25
CA ASN A 213 6.63 16.39 -4.80
C ASN A 213 7.84 15.52 -5.15
N VAL A 214 8.25 14.66 -4.22
CA VAL A 214 9.38 13.73 -4.38
C VAL A 214 9.09 12.73 -5.52
N GLN A 215 7.84 12.25 -5.66
CA GLN A 215 7.43 11.39 -6.77
C GLN A 215 7.70 12.05 -8.12
N ARG A 216 7.29 13.31 -8.28
CA ARG A 216 7.48 14.07 -9.53
C ARG A 216 8.94 14.39 -9.81
N GLU A 217 9.69 14.73 -8.77
CA GLU A 217 11.11 15.12 -8.90
C GLU A 217 12.00 13.94 -9.28
N PHE A 218 11.75 12.75 -8.71
CA PHE A 218 12.58 11.57 -8.89
C PHE A 218 11.96 10.49 -9.80
N ASP A 219 10.83 10.78 -10.46
CA ASP A 219 10.06 9.84 -11.31
C ASP A 219 9.76 8.51 -10.60
N LEU A 220 9.32 8.60 -9.33
CA LEU A 220 9.08 7.44 -8.47
C LEU A 220 7.75 6.79 -8.76
N THR A 221 7.72 5.48 -8.56
CA THR A 221 6.49 4.68 -8.52
C THR A 221 6.16 4.36 -7.08
N TYR A 222 4.88 4.41 -6.70
CA TYR A 222 4.44 4.08 -5.34
C TYR A 222 3.46 2.90 -5.31
N LEU A 223 3.66 2.02 -4.32
CA LEU A 223 2.58 1.22 -3.76
C LEU A 223 2.18 1.85 -2.42
N PHE A 224 1.01 2.47 -2.36
CA PHE A 224 0.55 3.20 -1.20
C PHE A 224 -0.48 2.39 -0.43
N ILE A 225 -0.11 1.87 0.74
CA ILE A 225 -0.96 1.05 1.60
C ILE A 225 -1.57 1.93 2.68
N SER A 226 -2.89 1.86 2.81
CA SER A 226 -3.61 2.54 3.90
C SER A 226 -4.95 1.86 4.17
N HIS A 227 -5.44 2.00 5.38
CA HIS A 227 -6.84 1.71 5.73
C HIS A 227 -7.73 2.96 5.62
N ASP A 228 -7.14 4.16 5.51
CA ASP A 228 -7.83 5.43 5.36
C ASP A 228 -8.02 5.77 3.87
N LEU A 229 -9.22 5.53 3.37
CA LEU A 229 -9.60 5.81 1.99
C LEU A 229 -9.55 7.31 1.65
N SER A 230 -9.75 8.21 2.63
CA SER A 230 -9.67 9.65 2.39
C SER A 230 -8.25 10.09 2.02
N VAL A 231 -7.24 9.45 2.62
CA VAL A 231 -5.82 9.64 2.30
C VAL A 231 -5.50 9.10 0.91
N VAL A 232 -5.93 7.86 0.63
CA VAL A 232 -5.62 7.20 -0.65
C VAL A 232 -6.26 7.94 -1.83
N ARG A 233 -7.45 8.51 -1.64
CA ARG A 233 -8.11 9.36 -2.65
C ARG A 233 -7.26 10.54 -3.11
N GLN A 234 -6.41 11.09 -2.24
CA GLN A 234 -5.57 12.24 -2.55
C GLN A 234 -4.32 11.88 -3.36
N VAL A 235 -3.79 10.65 -3.21
CA VAL A 235 -2.46 10.30 -3.74
C VAL A 235 -2.48 9.20 -4.81
N ALA A 236 -3.50 8.34 -4.84
CA ALA A 236 -3.51 7.20 -5.74
C ALA A 236 -4.06 7.55 -7.13
N ASP A 237 -3.48 6.94 -8.17
CA ASP A 237 -3.99 6.96 -9.54
C ASP A 237 -4.98 5.81 -9.76
N ARG A 238 -4.67 4.63 -9.23
CA ARG A 238 -5.51 3.43 -9.21
C ARG A 238 -5.60 2.85 -7.82
N LEU A 239 -6.68 2.12 -7.57
CA LEU A 239 -6.89 1.39 -6.31
C LEU A 239 -7.05 -0.09 -6.55
N ALA A 240 -6.49 -0.88 -5.62
CA ALA A 240 -6.82 -2.28 -5.40
C ALA A 240 -7.41 -2.43 -3.99
N VAL A 241 -8.63 -2.95 -3.91
CA VAL A 241 -9.34 -3.18 -2.64
C VAL A 241 -9.13 -4.63 -2.22
N MET A 242 -8.59 -4.82 -1.02
CA MET A 242 -8.20 -6.13 -0.50
C MET A 242 -9.07 -6.56 0.69
N TYR A 243 -9.58 -7.78 0.65
CA TYR A 243 -10.36 -8.40 1.72
C TYR A 243 -9.93 -9.85 1.95
N LEU A 244 -9.57 -10.21 3.19
CA LEU A 244 -9.14 -11.56 3.58
C LEU A 244 -8.19 -12.25 2.58
N GLY A 245 -7.10 -11.58 2.22
CA GLY A 245 -6.06 -12.12 1.34
C GLY A 245 -6.39 -12.09 -0.16
N LYS A 246 -7.53 -11.53 -0.58
CA LYS A 246 -7.95 -11.43 -2.00
C LYS A 246 -8.11 -9.98 -2.43
N ILE A 247 -7.81 -9.66 -3.70
CA ILE A 247 -8.25 -8.41 -4.32
C ILE A 247 -9.69 -8.61 -4.78
N VAL A 248 -10.61 -7.78 -4.26
CA VAL A 248 -12.03 -7.87 -4.56
C VAL A 248 -12.49 -6.88 -5.63
N GLU A 249 -11.74 -5.79 -5.81
CA GLU A 249 -11.99 -4.78 -6.84
C GLU A 249 -10.71 -4.02 -7.14
N ILE A 250 -10.45 -3.69 -8.41
CA ILE A 250 -9.29 -2.92 -8.83
C ILE A 250 -9.65 -2.03 -10.03
N GLY A 251 -9.26 -0.76 -10.00
CA GLY A 251 -9.58 0.17 -11.09
C GLY A 251 -9.00 1.55 -10.89
N ILE A 252 -9.37 2.48 -11.76
CA ILE A 252 -9.02 3.90 -11.67
C ILE A 252 -9.68 4.49 -10.42
N ARG A 253 -8.94 5.31 -9.67
CA ARG A 253 -9.40 5.92 -8.41
C ARG A 253 -10.78 6.55 -8.54
N ASP A 254 -10.95 7.46 -9.51
CA ASP A 254 -12.18 8.26 -9.62
C ASP A 254 -13.39 7.40 -10.01
N GLU A 255 -13.17 6.32 -10.78
CA GLU A 255 -14.22 5.35 -11.11
C GLU A 255 -14.66 4.56 -9.88
N LEU A 256 -13.70 4.04 -9.08
CA LEU A 256 -14.02 3.30 -7.87
C LEU A 256 -14.72 4.16 -6.81
N TYR A 257 -14.31 5.42 -6.64
CA TYR A 257 -14.98 6.31 -5.70
C TYR A 257 -16.35 6.77 -6.18
N GLY A 258 -16.53 6.98 -7.47
CA GLY A 258 -17.79 7.43 -8.06
C GLY A 258 -18.81 6.30 -8.24
N ARG A 259 -18.36 5.12 -8.64
CA ARG A 259 -19.20 3.98 -9.04
C ARG A 259 -18.64 2.64 -8.61
N PRO A 260 -18.42 2.40 -7.31
CA PRO A 260 -17.95 1.09 -6.81
C PRO A 260 -18.96 0.00 -7.13
N VAL A 261 -18.48 -1.18 -7.53
CA VAL A 261 -19.35 -2.30 -7.94
C VAL A 261 -19.34 -3.48 -6.97
N HIS A 262 -18.24 -3.67 -6.21
CA HIS A 262 -18.19 -4.70 -5.18
C HIS A 262 -18.86 -4.22 -3.88
N PRO A 263 -19.77 -5.00 -3.25
CA PRO A 263 -20.47 -4.59 -2.03
C PRO A 263 -19.56 -4.16 -0.86
N TYR A 264 -18.39 -4.78 -0.72
CA TYR A 264 -17.40 -4.38 0.27
C TYR A 264 -16.80 -2.98 -0.03
N THR A 265 -16.45 -2.71 -1.28
CA THR A 265 -15.95 -1.40 -1.71
C THR A 265 -17.01 -0.32 -1.51
N GLN A 266 -18.27 -0.63 -1.83
CA GLN A 266 -19.41 0.26 -1.59
C GLN A 266 -19.51 0.64 -0.12
N ALA A 267 -19.41 -0.34 0.78
CA ALA A 267 -19.47 -0.10 2.22
C ALA A 267 -18.26 0.70 2.73
N LEU A 268 -17.03 0.37 2.27
CA LEU A 268 -15.82 1.10 2.64
C LEU A 268 -15.88 2.57 2.23
N ILE A 269 -16.30 2.85 0.97
CA ILE A 269 -16.41 4.23 0.48
C ILE A 269 -17.58 4.93 1.17
N ALA A 270 -18.69 4.24 1.46
CA ALA A 270 -19.79 4.78 2.22
C ALA A 270 -19.42 5.18 3.66
N ALA A 271 -18.37 4.63 4.22
CA ALA A 271 -17.88 5.00 5.56
C ALA A 271 -16.94 6.23 5.57
N VAL A 272 -16.46 6.70 4.40
CA VAL A 272 -15.58 7.89 4.32
C VAL A 272 -16.42 9.16 4.50
N PRO A 273 -16.18 10.00 5.52
CA PRO A 273 -16.95 11.24 5.71
C PRO A 273 -16.78 12.22 4.55
N ILE A 274 -17.86 12.88 4.16
CA ILE A 274 -17.84 13.96 3.16
C ILE A 274 -17.78 15.30 3.92
N PRO A 275 -16.87 16.23 3.57
CA PRO A 275 -16.72 17.50 4.26
C PRO A 275 -17.85 18.52 3.95
N GLU A 276 -19.00 18.05 3.47
CA GLU A 276 -20.20 18.81 3.18
C GLU A 276 -21.38 18.29 4.02
N PRO A 277 -21.76 18.95 5.14
CA PRO A 277 -22.75 18.43 6.08
C PRO A 277 -24.13 18.15 5.47
N VAL A 278 -24.51 18.89 4.43
CA VAL A 278 -25.80 18.70 3.75
C VAL A 278 -25.81 17.41 2.94
N LYS A 279 -24.74 17.17 2.16
CA LYS A 279 -24.59 15.94 1.36
C LYS A 279 -24.37 14.73 2.25
N GLU A 280 -23.62 14.87 3.36
CA GLU A 280 -23.40 13.77 4.32
C GLU A 280 -24.72 13.30 4.94
N ARG A 281 -25.66 14.19 5.28
CA ARG A 281 -26.99 13.81 5.82
C ARG A 281 -27.87 13.09 4.81
N GLN A 282 -27.67 13.33 3.51
CA GLN A 282 -28.45 12.70 2.44
C GLN A 282 -27.84 11.36 1.98
N ARG A 283 -26.63 11.07 2.46
CA ARG A 283 -25.88 9.91 2.03
C ARG A 283 -26.45 8.61 2.58
N LYS A 284 -26.48 7.59 1.73
CA LYS A 284 -26.87 6.25 2.14
C LYS A 284 -25.71 5.55 2.87
N HIS A 285 -25.81 5.42 4.17
CA HIS A 285 -24.85 4.66 4.96
C HIS A 285 -25.07 3.16 4.77
N ILE A 286 -23.99 2.44 4.46
CA ILE A 286 -23.97 0.98 4.39
C ILE A 286 -23.24 0.46 5.61
N VAL A 287 -23.98 -0.13 6.54
CA VAL A 287 -23.40 -0.74 7.75
C VAL A 287 -23.13 -2.21 7.46
N LEU A 288 -21.86 -2.61 7.58
CA LEU A 288 -21.46 -4.00 7.49
C LEU A 288 -21.81 -4.73 8.79
N GLY A 289 -22.60 -5.79 8.68
CA GLY A 289 -22.91 -6.67 9.82
C GLY A 289 -21.83 -7.73 10.04
N GLY A 290 -21.76 -8.27 11.27
CA GLY A 290 -20.89 -9.38 11.63
C GLY A 290 -19.40 -9.04 11.76
N ASP A 291 -18.65 -9.98 12.33
CA ASP A 291 -17.21 -9.87 12.53
C ASP A 291 -16.44 -10.27 11.27
N ILE A 292 -15.18 -9.83 11.17
CA ILE A 292 -14.27 -10.25 10.11
C ILE A 292 -13.94 -11.73 10.32
N PRO A 293 -14.20 -12.61 9.33
CA PRO A 293 -13.88 -14.03 9.46
C PRO A 293 -12.39 -14.27 9.67
N SER A 294 -12.06 -15.39 10.33
CA SER A 294 -10.67 -15.77 10.55
C SER A 294 -9.95 -16.09 9.24
N PRO A 295 -8.75 -15.55 9.02
CA PRO A 295 -7.92 -15.91 7.86
C PRO A 295 -7.35 -17.34 7.93
N VAL A 296 -7.52 -18.04 9.05
CA VAL A 296 -7.17 -19.46 9.21
C VAL A 296 -8.21 -20.36 8.54
N ASN A 297 -9.49 -19.99 8.67
CA ASN A 297 -10.61 -20.72 8.08
C ASN A 297 -11.48 -19.73 7.28
N PRO A 298 -11.00 -19.25 6.12
CA PRO A 298 -11.76 -18.32 5.32
C PRO A 298 -13.07 -18.96 4.82
N PRO A 299 -14.16 -18.18 4.67
CA PRO A 299 -15.41 -18.68 4.12
C PRO A 299 -15.22 -19.31 2.75
N SER A 300 -15.94 -20.40 2.47
CA SER A 300 -15.99 -21.03 1.13
C SER A 300 -16.59 -20.08 0.10
N GLY A 301 -16.22 -20.22 -1.17
CA GLY A 301 -16.70 -19.35 -2.24
C GLY A 301 -16.27 -17.89 -2.03
N CYS A 302 -17.21 -16.94 -2.12
CA CYS A 302 -16.91 -15.54 -1.88
C CYS A 302 -16.56 -15.28 -0.40
N ARG A 303 -15.36 -14.78 -0.12
CA ARG A 303 -14.88 -14.53 1.24
C ARG A 303 -15.68 -13.45 1.98
N PHE A 304 -16.30 -12.54 1.25
CA PHE A 304 -17.13 -11.48 1.82
C PHE A 304 -18.57 -11.90 2.12
N ARG A 305 -19.03 -13.09 1.70
CA ARG A 305 -20.42 -13.52 1.76
C ARG A 305 -21.07 -13.44 3.15
N THR A 306 -20.30 -13.66 4.22
CA THR A 306 -20.80 -13.64 5.61
C THR A 306 -21.16 -12.25 6.12
N ARG A 307 -20.67 -11.20 5.45
CA ARG A 307 -20.93 -9.80 5.77
C ARG A 307 -21.63 -9.05 4.62
N CYS A 308 -21.91 -9.75 3.51
CA CYS A 308 -22.44 -9.14 2.31
C CYS A 308 -23.97 -9.03 2.36
N PHE A 309 -24.49 -7.84 2.19
CA PHE A 309 -25.93 -7.57 2.12
C PHE A 309 -26.58 -8.04 0.82
N LYS A 310 -25.80 -8.45 -0.19
CA LYS A 310 -26.26 -9.05 -1.46
C LYS A 310 -25.97 -10.56 -1.53
N ALA A 311 -25.54 -11.20 -0.42
CA ALA A 311 -25.16 -12.60 -0.44
C ALA A 311 -26.30 -13.52 -0.88
N GLN A 312 -26.00 -14.46 -1.78
CA GLN A 312 -26.89 -15.48 -2.29
C GLN A 312 -26.22 -16.85 -2.22
N GLU A 313 -26.96 -17.93 -2.51
CA GLU A 313 -26.47 -19.29 -2.37
C GLU A 313 -25.21 -19.59 -3.20
N ILE A 314 -25.11 -19.04 -4.41
CA ILE A 314 -23.92 -19.19 -5.27
C ILE A 314 -22.65 -18.64 -4.62
N CYS A 315 -22.78 -17.57 -3.81
CA CYS A 315 -21.63 -16.99 -3.11
C CYS A 315 -20.99 -17.93 -2.09
N ALA A 316 -21.71 -18.97 -1.64
CA ALA A 316 -21.16 -19.98 -0.75
C ALA A 316 -20.50 -21.14 -1.51
N LYS A 317 -20.91 -21.37 -2.75
CA LYS A 317 -20.50 -22.51 -3.58
C LYS A 317 -19.31 -22.20 -4.46
N GLU A 318 -19.25 -20.98 -5.01
CA GLU A 318 -18.29 -20.59 -6.04
C GLU A 318 -17.55 -19.31 -5.64
N GLU A 319 -16.23 -19.33 -5.83
CA GLU A 319 -15.40 -18.11 -5.68
C GLU A 319 -15.55 -17.24 -6.94
N PRO A 320 -15.99 -15.96 -6.81
CA PRO A 320 -16.11 -15.08 -7.96
C PRO A 320 -14.76 -14.68 -8.50
N ALA A 321 -14.54 -14.84 -9.81
CA ALA A 321 -13.32 -14.36 -10.48
C ALA A 321 -13.28 -12.83 -10.52
N LEU A 322 -12.06 -12.27 -10.41
CA LEU A 322 -11.79 -10.84 -10.56
C LEU A 322 -11.80 -10.48 -12.06
N VAL A 323 -12.96 -10.11 -12.58
CA VAL A 323 -13.17 -9.78 -14.01
C VAL A 323 -14.04 -8.55 -14.16
N ASP A 324 -13.88 -7.81 -15.27
CA ASP A 324 -14.80 -6.73 -15.63
C ASP A 324 -16.08 -7.33 -16.22
N ARG A 325 -17.21 -6.95 -15.64
CA ARG A 325 -18.56 -7.36 -16.07
C ARG A 325 -19.29 -6.23 -16.80
N GLY A 326 -18.54 -5.38 -17.52
CA GLY A 326 -19.10 -4.26 -18.29
C GLY A 326 -19.24 -2.97 -17.46
N HIS A 327 -18.52 -2.86 -16.34
CA HIS A 327 -18.56 -1.69 -15.46
C HIS A 327 -17.32 -0.79 -15.57
N GLY A 328 -16.35 -1.17 -16.45
CA GLY A 328 -15.12 -0.41 -16.72
C GLY A 328 -13.94 -0.84 -15.84
N HIS A 329 -14.15 -1.69 -14.83
CA HIS A 329 -13.08 -2.21 -13.98
C HIS A 329 -13.40 -3.59 -13.38
N PRO A 330 -12.36 -4.43 -13.12
CA PRO A 330 -12.51 -5.77 -12.56
C PRO A 330 -13.05 -5.78 -11.13
N SER A 331 -14.00 -6.70 -10.86
CA SER A 331 -14.58 -6.95 -9.55
C SER A 331 -14.83 -8.44 -9.32
N ALA A 332 -14.50 -8.94 -8.13
CA ALA A 332 -14.71 -10.33 -7.70
C ALA A 332 -16.09 -10.49 -7.02
N CYS A 333 -17.17 -10.28 -7.77
CA CYS A 333 -18.54 -10.39 -7.27
C CYS A 333 -19.45 -10.99 -8.34
N HIS A 334 -20.28 -11.97 -7.99
CA HIS A 334 -21.30 -12.55 -8.89
C HIS A 334 -22.40 -11.52 -9.25
N PHE A 335 -22.67 -10.59 -8.33
CA PHE A 335 -23.73 -9.56 -8.41
C PHE A 335 -23.12 -8.15 -8.38
N ALA A 336 -22.03 -7.97 -9.14
CA ALA A 336 -21.37 -6.66 -9.29
C ALA A 336 -22.35 -5.68 -9.96
N GLU A 337 -22.69 -4.62 -9.26
CA GLU A 337 -23.55 -3.54 -9.75
C GLU A 337 -23.04 -2.19 -9.23
N PRO A 338 -22.88 -1.19 -10.10
CA PRO A 338 -22.44 0.12 -9.68
C PRO A 338 -23.46 0.78 -8.74
N LEU A 339 -22.95 1.36 -7.65
CA LEU A 339 -23.76 2.15 -6.73
C LEU A 339 -23.21 3.58 -6.70
N ALA A 340 -24.02 4.55 -7.14
CA ALA A 340 -23.71 5.94 -6.93
C ALA A 340 -23.86 6.27 -5.43
N LEU A 341 -22.75 6.51 -4.74
CA LEU A 341 -22.74 6.82 -3.30
C LEU A 341 -22.79 8.31 -3.01
N ILE A 342 -22.44 9.12 -4.01
CA ILE A 342 -22.43 10.58 -3.94
C ILE A 342 -23.43 11.06 -5.02
N PRO A 343 -24.47 11.81 -4.64
CA PRO A 343 -25.42 12.38 -5.58
C PRO A 343 -24.77 13.46 -6.47
#